data_8eccba4db46c5ca002d62df845315c73
#
_entry.id   8eccba4db46c5ca002d62df845315c73
#
_cell.length_a   1.000
_cell.length_b   1.000
_cell.length_c   1.000
_cell.angle_alpha   90.00
_cell.angle_beta   90.00
_cell.angle_gamma   90.00
#
_symmetry.space_group_name_H-M   'P 1'
#
loop_
_entity.id
_entity.type
_entity.pdbx_description
1 polymer ?
#
loop_
_entity_poly.entity_id
_entity_poly.type
_entity_poly.pdbx_seq_one_letter_code
_entity_poly.pdbx_strand_id
1 'polypeptide(L)'
;MPLSARDCLETCASSLDAEALHAAEAGLDAPLVVTKGRLLQTIGALHLYEFTLPQGCTLDLDVPVSIIPGEDMEATEGVVLSCHDGQVTVQTVDAIGSSVPWATLIPDRSGYYSTMAKRLREMIHKADAYNLGPSERLIPLLQDGGDPGQLATSSSAVLSAVWAEDHVVRRQRLASLVLELIRANKRILLVSPGHHSADEAVGAIAKAMKAGGMTYKTWISRYEMTVLSQASGLAIQELGFESQMHQFFAKSRAEKASLRRKYDRFRELTPLLAYKGQKQKDLDEVRLLEWRLLTQLSEFQVKVKDVTTILTEYENLPLWRRLGMQTVGKNVESLQQYRVLYERQIKTLTGELEIAKARIEELIPEAAVPKDLRPEFDELKEDIVKLGGTKKIRELLAAEEEVNRQAFIQNRRVVVATPGRVASDPLFSRVRFDVLIADEAPWITSTFLLASAGLVRERIILVGDARDIGRAARWTQDQRRATAAL
;
A
#
# COMPACT_ATOMS: atom_id res chain seq x y z
N MET A 1 -19.94 21.62 -33.79
CA MET A 1 -19.96 22.59 -32.69
C MET A 1 -18.84 22.24 -31.76
N PRO A 2 -18.06 23.16 -31.21
CA PRO A 2 -17.12 22.82 -30.16
C PRO A 2 -17.89 22.24 -28.95
N LEU A 3 -17.41 21.14 -28.39
CA LEU A 3 -17.99 20.55 -27.20
C LEU A 3 -17.92 21.58 -26.06
N SER A 4 -18.97 21.65 -25.24
CA SER A 4 -18.93 22.45 -24.01
C SER A 4 -18.11 21.76 -22.95
N ALA A 5 -17.67 22.47 -21.89
CA ALA A 5 -17.00 21.85 -20.75
C ALA A 5 -17.88 20.77 -20.11
N ARG A 6 -19.18 20.97 -20.06
CA ARG A 6 -20.15 20.01 -19.55
C ARG A 6 -20.18 18.72 -20.36
N ASP A 7 -20.23 18.85 -21.70
CA ASP A 7 -20.24 17.69 -22.59
C ASP A 7 -18.94 16.89 -22.49
N CYS A 8 -17.80 17.58 -22.38
CA CYS A 8 -16.49 16.93 -22.17
C CYS A 8 -16.43 16.19 -20.82
N LEU A 9 -16.91 16.83 -19.75
CA LEU A 9 -16.94 16.20 -18.42
C LEU A 9 -17.86 14.98 -18.40
N GLU A 10 -19.03 15.03 -19.05
CA GLU A 10 -19.94 13.88 -19.13
C GLU A 10 -19.34 12.75 -19.99
N THR A 11 -18.67 13.08 -21.09
CA THR A 11 -17.96 12.10 -21.91
C THR A 11 -16.85 11.41 -21.10
N CYS A 12 -16.07 12.19 -20.33
CA CYS A 12 -15.04 11.64 -19.45
C CYS A 12 -15.64 10.77 -18.33
N ALA A 13 -16.77 11.21 -17.73
CA ALA A 13 -17.45 10.44 -16.72
C ALA A 13 -17.98 9.11 -17.25
N SER A 14 -18.56 9.11 -18.45
CA SER A 14 -19.05 7.91 -19.13
C SER A 14 -17.90 6.94 -19.49
N SER A 15 -16.75 7.50 -19.91
CA SER A 15 -15.55 6.68 -20.16
C SER A 15 -15.02 6.04 -18.87
N LEU A 16 -15.04 6.77 -17.75
CA LEU A 16 -14.64 6.21 -16.44
C LEU A 16 -15.60 5.12 -15.94
N ASP A 17 -16.91 5.26 -16.20
CA ASP A 17 -17.87 4.20 -15.86
C ASP A 17 -17.61 2.94 -16.71
N ALA A 18 -17.25 3.11 -17.99
CA ALA A 18 -16.87 1.99 -18.84
C ALA A 18 -15.57 1.29 -18.35
N GLU A 19 -14.57 2.08 -17.92
CA GLU A 19 -13.34 1.55 -17.32
C GLU A 19 -13.62 0.84 -15.99
N ALA A 20 -14.54 1.36 -15.16
CA ALA A 20 -14.96 0.72 -13.92
C ALA A 20 -15.62 -0.65 -14.19
N LEU A 21 -16.50 -0.70 -15.17
CA LEU A 21 -17.16 -1.96 -15.58
C LEU A 21 -16.12 -2.95 -16.11
N HIS A 22 -15.25 -2.50 -16.99
CA HIS A 22 -14.16 -3.33 -17.53
C HIS A 22 -13.26 -3.87 -16.42
N ALA A 23 -12.87 -3.04 -15.44
CA ALA A 23 -12.04 -3.49 -14.31
C ALA A 23 -12.73 -4.61 -13.52
N ALA A 24 -14.02 -4.48 -13.26
CA ALA A 24 -14.81 -5.49 -12.57
C ALA A 24 -14.94 -6.80 -13.40
N GLU A 25 -15.25 -6.69 -14.69
CA GLU A 25 -15.44 -7.85 -15.59
C GLU A 25 -14.12 -8.60 -15.88
N ALA A 26 -13.02 -7.85 -16.05
CA ALA A 26 -11.68 -8.42 -16.28
C ALA A 26 -11.02 -8.95 -15.01
N GLY A 27 -11.66 -8.82 -13.83
CA GLY A 27 -11.10 -9.28 -12.57
C GLY A 27 -9.87 -8.50 -12.11
N LEU A 28 -9.74 -7.23 -12.52
CA LEU A 28 -8.59 -6.39 -12.13
C LEU A 28 -8.62 -6.00 -10.65
N ASP A 29 -9.74 -6.22 -9.96
CA ASP A 29 -9.91 -6.09 -8.51
C ASP A 29 -9.63 -7.40 -7.76
N ALA A 30 -9.12 -8.43 -8.44
CA ALA A 30 -8.82 -9.72 -7.82
C ALA A 30 -7.73 -9.59 -6.75
N PRO A 31 -7.84 -10.37 -5.66
CA PRO A 31 -6.83 -10.39 -4.61
C PRO A 31 -5.45 -10.80 -5.13
N LEU A 32 -4.42 -10.07 -4.74
CA LEU A 32 -3.02 -10.31 -5.08
C LEU A 32 -2.25 -10.70 -3.81
N VAL A 33 -1.55 -11.81 -3.84
CA VAL A 33 -0.65 -12.19 -2.74
C VAL A 33 0.67 -11.47 -2.92
N VAL A 34 0.98 -10.56 -2.00
CA VAL A 34 2.23 -9.79 -1.96
C VAL A 34 3.14 -10.31 -0.86
N THR A 35 4.43 -10.16 -1.03
CA THR A 35 5.43 -10.72 -0.11
C THR A 35 6.46 -9.68 0.32
N LYS A 36 7.29 -10.04 1.31
CA LYS A 36 8.42 -9.22 1.80
C LYS A 36 8.01 -7.82 2.22
N GLY A 37 6.83 -7.68 2.82
CA GLY A 37 6.35 -6.40 3.32
C GLY A 37 7.28 -5.83 4.39
N ARG A 38 7.64 -4.56 4.24
CA ARG A 38 8.45 -3.82 5.21
C ARG A 38 7.88 -2.43 5.44
N LEU A 39 7.89 -2.01 6.69
CA LEU A 39 7.55 -0.64 7.05
C LEU A 39 8.72 0.29 6.67
N LEU A 40 8.45 1.27 5.80
CA LEU A 40 9.43 2.28 5.41
C LEU A 40 9.39 3.49 6.33
N GLN A 41 8.18 3.94 6.69
CA GLN A 41 7.98 5.16 7.44
C GLN A 41 6.63 5.16 8.17
N THR A 42 6.60 5.84 9.32
CA THR A 42 5.35 6.12 10.06
C THR A 42 5.25 7.62 10.33
N ILE A 43 4.11 8.22 10.00
CA ILE A 43 3.81 9.63 10.27
C ILE A 43 2.39 9.72 10.83
N GLY A 44 2.29 10.00 12.12
CA GLY A 44 0.99 10.06 12.79
C GLY A 44 0.29 8.70 12.76
N ALA A 45 -0.84 8.63 12.09
CA ALA A 45 -1.62 7.41 11.89
C ALA A 45 -1.36 6.76 10.52
N LEU A 46 -0.53 7.34 9.69
CA LEU A 46 -0.22 6.78 8.39
C LEU A 46 1.10 6.03 8.42
N HIS A 47 1.10 4.92 7.72
CA HIS A 47 2.22 4.01 7.60
C HIS A 47 2.52 3.76 6.14
N LEU A 48 3.79 3.81 5.76
CA LEU A 48 4.25 3.54 4.41
C LEU A 48 4.91 2.17 4.37
N TYR A 49 4.33 1.27 3.61
CA TYR A 49 4.83 -0.09 3.41
C TYR A 49 5.31 -0.30 1.99
N GLU A 50 6.33 -1.12 1.83
CA GLU A 50 6.77 -1.63 0.55
C GLU A 50 6.60 -3.14 0.51
N PHE A 51 6.04 -3.66 -0.58
CA PHE A 51 5.82 -5.08 -0.82
C PHE A 51 6.38 -5.48 -2.19
N THR A 52 6.69 -6.76 -2.34
CA THR A 52 7.03 -7.36 -3.64
C THR A 52 5.77 -7.95 -4.26
N LEU A 53 5.45 -7.51 -5.48
CA LEU A 53 4.34 -8.02 -6.28
C LEU A 53 4.68 -9.37 -6.94
N PRO A 54 3.67 -10.19 -7.26
CA PRO A 54 3.85 -11.33 -8.16
C PRO A 54 4.39 -10.89 -9.52
N GLN A 55 5.14 -11.79 -10.18
CA GLN A 55 5.73 -11.49 -11.48
C GLN A 55 4.67 -11.16 -12.53
N GLY A 56 4.86 -10.07 -13.24
CA GLY A 56 3.94 -9.59 -14.28
C GLY A 56 2.73 -8.80 -13.77
N CYS A 57 2.57 -8.63 -12.46
CA CYS A 57 1.51 -7.80 -11.89
C CYS A 57 1.96 -6.33 -11.78
N THR A 58 1.03 -5.42 -12.06
CA THR A 58 1.19 -3.98 -11.88
C THR A 58 -0.06 -3.39 -11.22
N LEU A 59 0.13 -2.31 -10.48
CA LEU A 59 -0.95 -1.56 -9.86
C LEU A 59 -0.87 -0.09 -10.29
N ASP A 60 -2.04 0.49 -10.55
CA ASP A 60 -2.12 1.90 -10.89
C ASP A 60 -1.94 2.79 -9.67
N LEU A 61 -1.39 3.98 -9.88
CA LEU A 61 -1.20 4.97 -8.82
C LEU A 61 -2.54 5.48 -8.30
N ASP A 62 -2.57 5.83 -7.04
CA ASP A 62 -3.73 6.39 -6.33
C ASP A 62 -4.93 5.43 -6.17
N VAL A 63 -4.83 4.20 -6.65
CA VAL A 63 -5.88 3.19 -6.47
C VAL A 63 -5.98 2.83 -4.99
N PRO A 64 -7.19 2.87 -4.40
CA PRO A 64 -7.43 2.34 -3.08
C PRO A 64 -7.19 0.84 -3.03
N VAL A 65 -6.65 0.37 -1.91
CA VAL A 65 -6.40 -1.06 -1.70
C VAL A 65 -6.79 -1.45 -0.28
N SER A 66 -7.31 -2.67 -0.14
CA SER A 66 -7.47 -3.30 1.16
C SER A 66 -6.33 -4.30 1.37
N ILE A 67 -5.66 -4.27 2.52
CA ILE A 67 -4.54 -5.14 2.84
C ILE A 67 -4.93 -6.03 4.02
N ILE A 68 -4.83 -7.34 3.81
CA ILE A 68 -5.09 -8.37 4.82
C ILE A 68 -3.75 -9.04 5.16
N PRO A 69 -3.12 -8.70 6.30
CA PRO A 69 -1.84 -9.27 6.70
C PRO A 69 -2.04 -10.60 7.43
N GLY A 70 -2.17 -11.72 6.70
CA GLY A 70 -2.42 -13.05 7.26
C GLY A 70 -3.87 -13.51 7.13
N GLU A 71 -4.16 -14.76 7.52
CA GLU A 71 -5.46 -15.40 7.25
C GLU A 71 -6.62 -14.87 8.10
N ASP A 72 -6.40 -14.49 9.36
CA ASP A 72 -7.46 -14.10 10.31
C ASP A 72 -7.38 -12.63 10.75
N MET A 73 -6.75 -11.75 9.95
CA MET A 73 -6.52 -10.37 10.34
C MET A 73 -7.55 -9.43 9.71
N GLU A 74 -7.91 -8.37 10.44
CA GLU A 74 -8.73 -7.31 9.87
C GLU A 74 -8.02 -6.62 8.71
N ALA A 75 -8.76 -6.39 7.64
CA ALA A 75 -8.27 -5.60 6.51
C ALA A 75 -7.99 -4.16 6.95
N THR A 76 -6.88 -3.61 6.48
CA THR A 76 -6.59 -2.19 6.60
C THR A 76 -6.72 -1.52 5.24
N GLU A 77 -7.22 -0.29 5.24
CA GLU A 77 -7.34 0.51 4.03
C GLU A 77 -5.99 1.16 3.68
N GLY A 78 -5.71 1.25 2.40
CA GLY A 78 -4.50 1.87 1.90
C GLY A 78 -4.67 2.49 0.52
N VAL A 79 -3.62 3.11 0.03
CA VAL A 79 -3.54 3.72 -1.29
C VAL A 79 -2.18 3.42 -1.90
N VAL A 80 -2.16 3.07 -3.18
CA VAL A 80 -0.93 2.82 -3.94
C VAL A 80 -0.24 4.15 -4.25
N LEU A 81 1.00 4.34 -3.75
CA LEU A 81 1.79 5.55 -4.04
C LEU A 81 2.85 5.33 -5.11
N SER A 82 3.37 4.13 -5.26
CA SER A 82 4.27 3.79 -6.37
C SER A 82 4.17 2.31 -6.71
N CYS A 83 4.41 2.00 -7.98
CA CYS A 83 4.53 0.62 -8.46
C CYS A 83 5.65 0.60 -9.51
N HIS A 84 6.80 0.02 -9.17
CA HIS A 84 7.96 0.01 -10.04
C HIS A 84 8.84 -1.23 -9.78
N ASP A 85 9.38 -1.83 -10.82
CA ASP A 85 10.29 -2.99 -10.75
C ASP A 85 9.77 -4.16 -9.90
N GLY A 86 8.45 -4.43 -9.96
CA GLY A 86 7.82 -5.49 -9.17
C GLY A 86 7.69 -5.17 -7.67
N GLN A 87 7.93 -3.93 -7.28
CA GLN A 87 7.68 -3.43 -5.93
C GLN A 87 6.51 -2.45 -5.93
N VAL A 88 5.69 -2.53 -4.90
CA VAL A 88 4.59 -1.59 -4.67
C VAL A 88 4.77 -0.92 -3.32
N THR A 89 4.64 0.40 -3.31
CA THR A 89 4.61 1.19 -2.07
C THR A 89 3.18 1.59 -1.78
N VAL A 90 2.70 1.24 -0.60
CA VAL A 90 1.33 1.51 -0.17
C VAL A 90 1.33 2.30 1.13
N GLN A 91 0.55 3.37 1.16
CA GLN A 91 0.23 4.12 2.37
C GLN A 91 -0.99 3.47 3.02
N THR A 92 -0.92 3.15 4.31
CA THR A 92 -2.02 2.56 5.08
C THR A 92 -2.43 3.47 6.23
N VAL A 93 -3.69 3.35 6.64
CA VAL A 93 -4.24 4.09 7.79
C VAL A 93 -3.83 3.44 9.10
N ASP A 94 -3.68 2.10 9.11
CA ASP A 94 -3.35 1.32 10.30
C ASP A 94 -1.99 0.65 10.16
N ALA A 95 -1.30 0.45 11.29
CA ALA A 95 -0.09 -0.35 11.33
C ALA A 95 -0.41 -1.84 11.16
N ILE A 96 0.38 -2.52 10.33
CA ILE A 96 0.27 -3.97 10.10
C ILE A 96 1.54 -4.74 10.51
N GLY A 97 2.42 -4.07 11.29
CA GLY A 97 3.68 -4.61 11.78
C GLY A 97 4.90 -4.03 11.06
N SER A 98 6.09 -4.20 11.64
CA SER A 98 7.34 -3.71 11.04
C SER A 98 7.81 -4.55 9.85
N SER A 99 7.47 -5.84 9.86
CA SER A 99 7.77 -6.81 8.80
C SER A 99 6.54 -7.69 8.57
N VAL A 100 6.11 -7.77 7.32
CA VAL A 100 4.93 -8.53 6.90
C VAL A 100 5.40 -9.56 5.87
N PRO A 101 5.61 -10.82 6.25
CA PRO A 101 6.16 -11.83 5.35
C PRO A 101 5.34 -11.99 4.07
N TRP A 102 4.02 -11.96 4.20
CA TRP A 102 3.05 -11.95 3.12
C TRP A 102 1.76 -11.26 3.54
N ALA A 103 1.03 -10.73 2.56
CA ALA A 103 -0.29 -10.15 2.75
C ALA A 103 -1.13 -10.37 1.49
N THR A 104 -2.45 -10.32 1.63
CA THR A 104 -3.35 -10.24 0.50
C THR A 104 -3.71 -8.78 0.26
N LEU A 105 -3.42 -8.27 -0.92
CA LEU A 105 -3.73 -6.92 -1.35
C LEU A 105 -4.88 -6.99 -2.36
N ILE A 106 -5.97 -6.29 -2.06
CA ILE A 106 -7.18 -6.25 -2.88
C ILE A 106 -7.31 -4.83 -3.43
N PRO A 107 -7.00 -4.58 -4.71
CA PRO A 107 -7.21 -3.27 -5.33
C PRO A 107 -8.70 -3.00 -5.55
N ASP A 108 -9.11 -1.74 -5.49
CA ASP A 108 -10.46 -1.28 -5.81
C ASP A 108 -10.42 -0.31 -7.00
N ARG A 109 -10.06 -0.83 -8.18
CA ARG A 109 -10.01 -0.04 -9.43
C ARG A 109 -11.39 0.38 -9.88
N SER A 110 -12.35 -0.53 -9.82
CA SER A 110 -13.73 -0.26 -10.21
C SER A 110 -14.36 0.83 -9.35
N GLY A 111 -14.22 0.77 -8.04
CA GLY A 111 -14.67 1.81 -7.12
C GLY A 111 -13.94 3.13 -7.31
N TYR A 112 -12.65 3.10 -7.60
CA TYR A 112 -11.84 4.28 -7.88
C TYR A 112 -12.34 5.04 -9.11
N TYR A 113 -12.52 4.35 -10.25
CA TYR A 113 -13.05 4.98 -11.47
C TYR A 113 -14.49 5.47 -11.29
N SER A 114 -15.35 4.69 -10.61
CA SER A 114 -16.72 5.11 -10.30
C SER A 114 -16.76 6.37 -9.43
N THR A 115 -15.85 6.49 -8.45
CA THR A 115 -15.74 7.67 -7.59
C THR A 115 -15.36 8.91 -8.39
N MET A 116 -14.43 8.76 -9.33
CA MET A 116 -14.04 9.85 -10.24
C MET A 116 -15.17 10.24 -11.19
N ALA A 117 -15.88 9.28 -11.77
CA ALA A 117 -17.04 9.55 -12.63
C ALA A 117 -18.12 10.35 -11.88
N LYS A 118 -18.41 9.95 -10.63
CA LYS A 118 -19.33 10.69 -9.73
C LYS A 118 -18.85 12.12 -9.49
N ARG A 119 -17.55 12.31 -9.27
CA ARG A 119 -16.95 13.63 -9.08
C ARG A 119 -17.12 14.54 -10.30
N LEU A 120 -16.88 14.02 -11.49
CA LEU A 120 -17.05 14.81 -12.73
C LEU A 120 -18.52 15.22 -12.92
N ARG A 121 -19.47 14.34 -12.67
CA ARG A 121 -20.92 14.68 -12.69
C ARG A 121 -21.31 15.67 -11.60
N GLU A 122 -20.74 15.54 -10.40
CA GLU A 122 -20.93 16.53 -9.34
C GLU A 122 -20.52 17.94 -9.79
N MET A 123 -19.39 18.05 -10.52
CA MET A 123 -18.92 19.34 -11.08
C MET A 123 -19.91 19.93 -12.09
N ILE A 124 -20.58 19.08 -12.88
CA ILE A 124 -21.62 19.51 -13.82
C ILE A 124 -22.88 20.00 -13.09
N HIS A 125 -23.33 19.26 -12.07
CA HIS A 125 -24.58 19.54 -11.36
C HIS A 125 -24.44 20.69 -10.36
N LYS A 126 -23.28 20.88 -9.76
CA LYS A 126 -23.00 21.94 -8.78
C LYS A 126 -22.13 23.05 -9.39
N ALA A 127 -22.55 23.57 -10.56
CA ALA A 127 -21.80 24.59 -11.30
C ALA A 127 -21.48 25.85 -10.45
N ASP A 128 -22.33 26.20 -9.48
CA ASP A 128 -22.10 27.32 -8.55
C ASP A 128 -20.92 27.06 -7.59
N ALA A 129 -20.67 25.80 -7.29
CA ALA A 129 -19.57 25.40 -6.42
C ALA A 129 -18.25 25.22 -7.17
N TYR A 130 -18.31 24.91 -8.46
CA TYR A 130 -17.15 24.69 -9.33
C TYR A 130 -17.07 25.76 -10.41
N ASN A 131 -15.86 26.16 -10.81
CA ASN A 131 -15.66 27.10 -11.90
C ASN A 131 -15.20 26.36 -13.15
N LEU A 132 -16.10 26.19 -14.11
CA LEU A 132 -15.81 25.52 -15.37
C LEU A 132 -15.17 26.44 -16.42
N GLY A 133 -15.15 27.78 -16.21
CA GLY A 133 -14.60 28.74 -17.14
C GLY A 133 -13.14 28.49 -17.55
N PRO A 134 -12.20 28.28 -16.62
CA PRO A 134 -10.84 27.88 -16.97
C PRO A 134 -10.79 26.53 -17.69
N SER A 135 -11.65 25.56 -17.33
CA SER A 135 -11.72 24.25 -17.98
C SER A 135 -12.12 24.35 -19.46
N GLU A 136 -13.01 25.29 -19.81
CA GLU A 136 -13.40 25.54 -21.20
C GLU A 136 -12.22 25.92 -22.11
N ARG A 137 -11.19 26.52 -21.53
CA ARG A 137 -9.97 26.88 -22.30
C ARG A 137 -9.08 25.66 -22.57
N LEU A 138 -9.22 24.58 -21.83
CA LEU A 138 -8.49 23.33 -22.07
C LEU A 138 -9.11 22.51 -23.21
N ILE A 139 -10.42 22.63 -23.45
CA ILE A 139 -11.14 21.77 -24.38
C ILE A 139 -10.54 21.78 -25.80
N PRO A 140 -10.19 22.93 -26.40
CA PRO A 140 -9.57 22.92 -27.71
C PRO A 140 -8.24 22.19 -27.81
N LEU A 141 -7.51 22.05 -26.68
CA LEU A 141 -6.26 21.28 -26.62
C LEU A 141 -6.49 19.78 -26.43
N LEU A 142 -7.62 19.42 -25.82
CA LEU A 142 -7.99 18.02 -25.55
C LEU A 142 -8.73 17.39 -26.74
N GLN A 143 -9.23 18.21 -27.66
CA GLN A 143 -9.80 17.78 -28.94
C GLN A 143 -8.69 17.60 -29.99
N ASP A 144 -8.89 16.66 -30.93
CA ASP A 144 -7.93 16.38 -31.99
C ASP A 144 -7.57 17.65 -32.78
N GLY A 145 -6.32 18.06 -32.75
CA GLY A 145 -5.75 19.16 -33.51
C GLY A 145 -5.31 20.40 -32.75
N GLY A 146 -5.49 20.44 -31.43
CA GLY A 146 -4.91 21.52 -30.63
C GLY A 146 -3.38 21.38 -30.54
N ASP A 147 -2.65 22.42 -30.95
CA ASP A 147 -1.19 22.47 -30.77
C ASP A 147 -0.83 23.20 -29.48
N PRO A 148 -0.43 22.46 -28.44
CA PRO A 148 -0.02 23.08 -27.18
C PRO A 148 1.21 23.97 -27.30
N GLY A 149 2.00 23.82 -28.35
CA GLY A 149 3.16 24.67 -28.63
C GLY A 149 2.78 26.13 -28.97
N GLN A 150 1.54 26.36 -29.36
CA GLN A 150 1.03 27.69 -29.66
C GLN A 150 0.44 28.44 -28.46
N LEU A 151 0.43 27.80 -27.27
CA LEU A 151 -0.07 28.43 -26.06
C LEU A 151 0.77 29.63 -25.65
N ALA A 152 0.06 30.65 -25.18
CA ALA A 152 0.71 31.85 -24.66
C ALA A 152 1.68 31.51 -23.53
N THR A 153 2.90 32.00 -23.63
CA THR A 153 3.89 31.91 -22.54
C THR A 153 3.66 32.97 -21.45
N SER A 154 2.66 33.83 -21.63
CA SER A 154 2.31 34.91 -20.72
C SER A 154 1.63 34.37 -19.45
N SER A 155 2.19 34.69 -18.30
CA SER A 155 1.62 34.31 -17.00
C SER A 155 0.27 34.98 -16.66
N SER A 156 -0.18 35.92 -17.48
CA SER A 156 -1.46 36.64 -17.32
C SER A 156 -2.64 35.99 -18.07
N ALA A 157 -2.38 35.06 -19.00
CA ALA A 157 -3.43 34.36 -19.73
C ALA A 157 -4.17 33.34 -18.84
N VAL A 158 -5.46 33.12 -19.12
CA VAL A 158 -6.27 32.11 -18.42
C VAL A 158 -5.70 30.71 -18.63
N LEU A 159 -5.16 30.44 -19.83
CA LEU A 159 -4.41 29.25 -20.16
C LEU A 159 -3.05 29.62 -20.71
N SER A 160 -2.00 29.14 -20.13
CA SER A 160 -0.62 29.38 -20.55
C SER A 160 0.22 28.11 -20.41
N ALA A 161 1.38 28.11 -21.07
CA ALA A 161 2.31 27.01 -20.99
C ALA A 161 3.74 27.46 -20.75
N VAL A 162 4.49 26.62 -20.01
CA VAL A 162 5.92 26.77 -19.76
C VAL A 162 6.61 25.49 -20.26
N TRP A 163 7.13 25.57 -21.49
CA TRP A 163 7.82 24.43 -22.09
C TRP A 163 9.32 24.52 -21.87
N ALA A 164 9.93 23.41 -21.47
CA ALA A 164 11.40 23.27 -21.41
C ALA A 164 11.78 21.82 -21.63
N GLU A 165 12.76 21.59 -22.50
CA GLU A 165 13.28 20.26 -22.81
C GLU A 165 14.11 19.68 -21.67
N ASP A 166 14.93 20.52 -21.04
CA ASP A 166 15.79 20.15 -19.93
C ASP A 166 14.99 20.10 -18.61
N HIS A 167 15.05 18.97 -17.93
CA HIS A 167 14.34 18.74 -16.66
C HIS A 167 14.76 19.74 -15.57
N VAL A 168 16.06 20.05 -15.46
CA VAL A 168 16.55 20.99 -14.43
C VAL A 168 16.04 22.40 -14.71
N VAL A 169 16.11 22.84 -15.98
CA VAL A 169 15.57 24.14 -16.42
C VAL A 169 14.06 24.19 -16.17
N ARG A 170 13.33 23.12 -16.48
CA ARG A 170 11.90 23.03 -16.22
C ARG A 170 11.56 23.17 -14.74
N ARG A 171 12.27 22.47 -13.87
CA ARG A 171 12.10 22.58 -12.41
C ARG A 171 12.44 23.97 -11.88
N GLN A 172 13.47 24.63 -12.42
CA GLN A 172 13.80 26.02 -12.06
C GLN A 172 12.73 27.01 -12.49
N ARG A 173 12.21 26.89 -13.73
CA ARG A 173 11.12 27.76 -14.24
C ARG A 173 9.84 27.54 -13.43
N LEU A 174 9.48 26.29 -13.12
CA LEU A 174 8.36 25.96 -12.26
C LEU A 174 8.50 26.63 -10.88
N ALA A 175 9.64 26.49 -10.25
CA ALA A 175 9.88 27.09 -8.92
C ALA A 175 9.80 28.62 -8.96
N SER A 176 10.37 29.27 -9.99
CA SER A 176 10.31 30.73 -10.17
C SER A 176 8.87 31.20 -10.37
N LEU A 177 8.09 30.51 -11.18
CA LEU A 177 6.68 30.78 -11.42
C LEU A 177 5.85 30.68 -10.13
N VAL A 178 6.06 29.63 -9.34
CA VAL A 178 5.37 29.45 -8.05
C VAL A 178 5.72 30.60 -7.10
N LEU A 179 6.98 31.05 -7.05
CA LEU A 179 7.40 32.19 -6.21
C LEU A 179 6.70 33.50 -6.63
N GLU A 180 6.57 33.75 -7.92
CA GLU A 180 5.84 34.92 -8.44
C GLU A 180 4.37 34.89 -8.02
N LEU A 181 3.71 33.74 -8.17
CA LEU A 181 2.32 33.57 -7.79
C LEU A 181 2.09 33.68 -6.28
N ILE A 182 3.01 33.18 -5.46
CA ILE A 182 2.96 33.33 -4.00
C ILE A 182 3.09 34.83 -3.63
N ARG A 183 4.02 35.56 -4.26
CA ARG A 183 4.18 37.01 -4.03
C ARG A 183 2.92 37.78 -4.46
N ALA A 184 2.24 37.33 -5.51
CA ALA A 184 0.94 37.83 -5.92
C ALA A 184 -0.24 37.37 -5.03
N ASN A 185 0.06 36.73 -3.89
CA ASN A 185 -0.90 36.25 -2.91
C ASN A 185 -1.89 35.18 -3.44
N LYS A 186 -1.49 34.41 -4.47
CA LYS A 186 -2.33 33.37 -5.09
C LYS A 186 -2.22 32.04 -4.33
N ARG A 187 -3.33 31.31 -4.31
CA ARG A 187 -3.37 29.93 -3.86
C ARG A 187 -3.22 29.00 -5.04
N ILE A 188 -2.29 28.07 -4.95
CA ILE A 188 -1.83 27.23 -6.06
C ILE A 188 -2.16 25.79 -5.77
N LEU A 189 -2.84 25.14 -6.71
CA LEU A 189 -2.90 23.68 -6.82
C LEU A 189 -1.86 23.27 -7.87
N LEU A 190 -0.85 22.51 -7.46
CA LEU A 190 0.12 21.92 -8.37
C LEU A 190 -0.17 20.43 -8.45
N VAL A 191 -0.37 19.92 -9.65
CA VAL A 191 -0.57 18.50 -9.91
C VAL A 191 0.57 17.95 -10.76
N SER A 192 1.09 16.77 -10.35
CA SER A 192 2.11 16.02 -11.10
C SER A 192 1.63 14.59 -11.33
N PRO A 193 1.97 13.93 -12.44
CA PRO A 193 1.42 12.64 -12.84
C PRO A 193 1.71 11.50 -11.85
N GLY A 194 2.76 11.63 -11.04
CA GLY A 194 3.13 10.62 -10.04
C GLY A 194 3.65 11.23 -8.74
N HIS A 195 3.68 10.42 -7.69
CA HIS A 195 4.13 10.85 -6.35
C HIS A 195 5.60 11.28 -6.34
N HIS A 196 6.47 10.56 -7.06
CA HIS A 196 7.89 10.89 -7.18
C HIS A 196 8.10 12.28 -7.83
N SER A 197 7.44 12.53 -8.96
CA SER A 197 7.49 13.82 -9.68
C SER A 197 6.94 14.96 -8.83
N ALA A 198 5.85 14.72 -8.09
CA ALA A 198 5.29 15.68 -7.14
C ALA A 198 6.27 16.00 -6.00
N ASP A 199 6.98 15.02 -5.47
CA ASP A 199 7.99 15.18 -4.42
C ASP A 199 9.20 15.99 -4.92
N GLU A 200 9.66 15.74 -6.15
CA GLU A 200 10.71 16.54 -6.78
C GLU A 200 10.29 18.00 -6.98
N ALA A 201 9.04 18.22 -7.43
CA ALA A 201 8.50 19.58 -7.59
C ALA A 201 8.46 20.32 -6.25
N VAL A 202 7.99 19.67 -5.19
CA VAL A 202 8.01 20.21 -3.82
C VAL A 202 9.41 20.58 -3.39
N GLY A 203 10.39 19.70 -3.62
CA GLY A 203 11.79 19.95 -3.28
C GLY A 203 12.38 21.18 -4.00
N ALA A 204 12.11 21.30 -5.30
CA ALA A 204 12.57 22.42 -6.11
C ALA A 204 11.96 23.76 -5.65
N ILE A 205 10.64 23.77 -5.38
CA ILE A 205 9.92 24.95 -4.89
C ILE A 205 10.44 25.35 -3.48
N ALA A 206 10.55 24.39 -2.59
CA ALA A 206 11.04 24.62 -1.22
C ALA A 206 12.46 25.18 -1.21
N LYS A 207 13.34 24.66 -2.08
CA LYS A 207 14.71 25.18 -2.26
C LYS A 207 14.71 26.63 -2.75
N ALA A 208 13.90 26.96 -3.73
CA ALA A 208 13.79 28.31 -4.27
C ALA A 208 13.20 29.28 -3.23
N MET A 209 12.17 28.86 -2.48
CA MET A 209 11.62 29.68 -1.39
C MET A 209 12.65 29.91 -0.27
N LYS A 210 13.39 28.89 0.13
CA LYS A 210 14.47 29.01 1.11
C LYS A 210 15.55 30.00 0.65
N ALA A 211 15.96 29.92 -0.61
CA ALA A 211 16.92 30.85 -1.20
C ALA A 211 16.38 32.30 -1.23
N GLY A 212 15.06 32.48 -1.42
CA GLY A 212 14.37 33.75 -1.35
C GLY A 212 14.04 34.24 0.05
N GLY A 213 14.52 33.60 1.12
CA GLY A 213 14.26 33.95 2.52
C GLY A 213 12.81 33.71 2.98
N MET A 214 12.04 32.90 2.28
CA MET A 214 10.63 32.64 2.58
C MET A 214 10.46 31.40 3.47
N THR A 215 9.47 31.41 4.35
CA THR A 215 9.11 30.27 5.23
C THR A 215 8.30 29.23 4.45
N TYR A 216 8.97 28.31 3.80
CA TYR A 216 8.31 27.30 2.94
C TYR A 216 7.47 26.27 3.71
N LYS A 217 7.88 25.87 4.94
CA LYS A 217 7.21 24.85 5.74
C LYS A 217 5.75 25.15 6.09
N THR A 218 5.41 26.43 6.20
CA THR A 218 4.04 26.88 6.52
C THR A 218 3.18 27.12 5.28
N TRP A 219 3.77 27.27 4.12
CA TRP A 219 3.08 27.68 2.89
C TRP A 219 2.89 26.56 1.89
N ILE A 220 3.80 25.55 1.87
CA ILE A 220 3.71 24.38 0.99
C ILE A 220 3.20 23.20 1.78
N SER A 221 2.32 22.42 1.17
CA SER A 221 1.92 21.10 1.64
C SER A 221 1.90 20.12 0.48
N ARG A 222 2.58 18.98 0.65
CA ARG A 222 2.52 17.84 -0.23
C ARG A 222 1.39 16.91 0.26
N TYR A 223 0.32 16.84 -0.51
CA TYR A 223 -0.80 15.97 -0.17
C TYR A 223 -0.38 14.50 -0.20
N GLU A 224 -0.83 13.70 0.75
CA GLU A 224 -0.35 12.35 1.08
C GLU A 224 1.07 12.34 1.71
N MET A 225 1.58 11.16 1.98
CA MET A 225 2.96 10.95 2.40
C MET A 225 3.92 11.16 1.22
N THR A 226 5.11 11.62 1.52
CA THR A 226 6.19 11.69 0.51
C THR A 226 6.79 10.32 0.31
N VAL A 227 7.02 9.93 -0.94
CA VAL A 227 7.73 8.70 -1.31
C VAL A 227 9.24 8.92 -1.17
N LEU A 228 9.71 10.13 -1.50
CA LEU A 228 11.10 10.51 -1.33
C LEU A 228 11.35 11.07 0.07
N SER A 229 12.47 10.69 0.68
CA SER A 229 12.93 11.31 1.93
C SER A 229 13.56 12.68 1.70
N GLN A 230 14.23 12.85 0.55
CA GLN A 230 14.92 14.09 0.17
C GLN A 230 14.67 14.41 -1.30
N ALA A 231 14.50 15.70 -1.61
CA ALA A 231 14.48 16.22 -2.97
C ALA A 231 15.18 17.58 -3.03
N SER A 232 15.92 17.83 -4.12
CA SER A 232 16.70 19.07 -4.33
C SER A 232 17.64 19.42 -3.17
N GLY A 233 18.13 18.43 -2.40
CA GLY A 233 19.01 18.62 -1.24
C GLY A 233 18.28 19.08 0.05
N LEU A 234 16.97 18.95 0.10
CA LEU A 234 16.15 19.23 1.29
C LEU A 234 15.41 17.95 1.74
N ALA A 235 15.28 17.79 3.06
CA ALA A 235 14.36 16.80 3.62
C ALA A 235 12.91 17.26 3.36
N ILE A 236 12.16 16.50 2.58
CA ILE A 236 10.79 16.87 2.18
C ILE A 236 9.71 16.16 3.00
N GLN A 237 10.06 15.18 3.80
CA GLN A 237 9.10 14.44 4.65
C GLN A 237 8.30 15.38 5.57
N GLU A 238 8.94 16.46 6.06
CA GLU A 238 8.28 17.48 6.89
C GLU A 238 7.26 18.34 6.11
N LEU A 239 7.29 18.31 4.77
CA LEU A 239 6.36 19.01 3.90
C LEU A 239 5.15 18.15 3.52
N GLY A 240 5.17 16.85 3.85
CA GLY A 240 4.03 15.97 3.73
C GLY A 240 2.85 16.49 4.57
N PHE A 241 1.66 16.49 3.97
CA PHE A 241 0.43 16.98 4.59
C PHE A 241 0.19 16.35 5.96
N GLU A 242 0.32 15.02 6.04
CA GLU A 242 0.09 14.28 7.27
C GLU A 242 1.15 14.59 8.35
N SER A 243 2.40 14.76 7.95
CA SER A 243 3.47 15.17 8.86
C SER A 243 3.17 16.55 9.46
N GLN A 244 2.74 17.48 8.62
CA GLN A 244 2.40 18.84 9.07
C GLN A 244 1.14 18.83 9.95
N MET A 245 0.13 18.05 9.59
CA MET A 245 -1.08 17.89 10.39
C MET A 245 -0.75 17.29 11.76
N HIS A 246 0.02 16.22 11.80
CA HIS A 246 0.42 15.58 13.05
C HIS A 246 1.15 16.55 13.97
N GLN A 247 2.09 17.34 13.44
CA GLN A 247 2.81 18.37 14.21
C GLN A 247 1.87 19.48 14.74
N PHE A 248 0.90 19.89 13.92
CA PHE A 248 -0.07 20.92 14.31
C PHE A 248 -0.99 20.43 15.44
N PHE A 249 -1.52 19.21 15.31
CA PHE A 249 -2.46 18.66 16.30
C PHE A 249 -1.78 18.11 17.56
N ALA A 250 -0.53 17.62 17.47
CA ALA A 250 0.22 17.19 18.65
C ALA A 250 0.39 18.31 19.69
N LYS A 251 0.37 19.56 19.24
CA LYS A 251 0.46 20.73 20.11
C LYS A 251 -0.88 21.14 20.76
N SER A 252 -2.02 20.76 20.15
CA SER A 252 -3.32 21.29 20.56
C SER A 252 -4.20 20.36 21.41
N ARG A 253 -3.93 19.05 21.47
CA ARG A 253 -4.85 18.10 22.14
C ARG A 253 -4.14 16.86 22.71
N ALA A 254 -3.59 16.99 23.93
CA ALA A 254 -2.91 15.91 24.65
C ALA A 254 -3.79 14.65 24.89
N GLU A 255 -5.09 14.82 25.13
CA GLU A 255 -6.00 13.72 25.42
C GLU A 255 -6.27 12.81 24.21
N LYS A 256 -6.44 13.39 23.02
CA LYS A 256 -6.65 12.61 21.79
C LYS A 256 -5.38 11.97 21.27
N ALA A 257 -4.23 12.62 21.49
CA ALA A 257 -2.94 11.99 21.22
C ALA A 257 -2.71 10.74 22.07
N SER A 258 -3.25 10.70 23.29
CA SER A 258 -3.18 9.49 24.14
C SER A 258 -4.06 8.37 23.61
N LEU A 259 -5.32 8.69 23.19
CA LEU A 259 -6.23 7.73 22.61
C LEU A 259 -5.67 7.14 21.32
N ARG A 260 -5.12 7.99 20.45
CA ARG A 260 -4.51 7.57 19.21
C ARG A 260 -3.31 6.65 19.44
N ARG A 261 -2.40 7.02 20.37
CA ARG A 261 -1.26 6.15 20.75
C ARG A 261 -1.71 4.78 21.24
N LYS A 262 -2.77 4.73 22.08
CA LYS A 262 -3.33 3.46 22.55
C LYS A 262 -3.89 2.62 21.39
N TYR A 263 -4.61 3.25 20.47
CA TYR A 263 -5.16 2.59 19.30
C TYR A 263 -4.07 2.07 18.37
N ASP A 264 -3.09 2.91 18.03
CA ASP A 264 -1.96 2.53 17.16
C ASP A 264 -1.15 1.40 17.79
N ARG A 265 -0.90 1.45 19.11
CA ARG A 265 -0.20 0.40 19.83
C ARG A 265 -0.97 -0.91 19.85
N PHE A 266 -2.27 -0.87 20.03
CA PHE A 266 -3.13 -2.05 19.93
C PHE A 266 -3.06 -2.69 18.54
N ARG A 267 -3.14 -1.87 17.50
CA ARG A 267 -3.05 -2.33 16.10
C ARG A 267 -1.68 -2.90 15.76
N GLU A 268 -0.62 -2.37 16.33
CA GLU A 268 0.74 -2.91 16.19
C GLU A 268 0.88 -4.29 16.87
N LEU A 269 0.33 -4.43 18.08
CA LEU A 269 0.45 -5.67 18.85
C LEU A 269 -0.45 -6.79 18.32
N THR A 270 -1.60 -6.47 17.73
CA THR A 270 -2.57 -7.45 17.23
C THR A 270 -1.94 -8.45 16.24
N PRO A 271 -1.30 -8.03 15.13
CA PRO A 271 -0.67 -8.97 14.19
C PRO A 271 0.51 -9.71 14.80
N LEU A 272 1.28 -9.05 15.66
CA LEU A 272 2.43 -9.67 16.31
C LEU A 272 2.00 -10.85 17.20
N LEU A 273 0.96 -10.64 18.01
CA LEU A 273 0.46 -11.68 18.91
C LEU A 273 -0.28 -12.80 18.17
N ALA A 274 -1.01 -12.45 17.08
CA ALA A 274 -1.65 -13.44 16.21
C ALA A 274 -0.59 -14.34 15.55
N TYR A 275 0.46 -13.77 14.98
CA TYR A 275 1.59 -14.50 14.40
C TYR A 275 2.24 -15.44 15.43
N LYS A 276 2.57 -14.90 16.61
CA LYS A 276 3.16 -15.71 17.69
C LYS A 276 2.21 -16.79 18.20
N GLY A 277 0.91 -16.51 18.24
CA GLY A 277 -0.12 -17.50 18.58
C GLY A 277 -0.21 -18.62 17.55
N GLN A 278 -0.09 -18.33 16.26
CA GLN A 278 -0.02 -19.34 15.21
C GLN A 278 1.25 -20.20 15.35
N LYS A 279 2.40 -19.56 15.55
CA LYS A 279 3.66 -20.29 15.77
C LYS A 279 3.64 -21.16 17.03
N GLN A 280 2.89 -20.76 18.05
CA GLN A 280 2.68 -21.61 19.23
C GLN A 280 1.86 -22.85 18.88
N LYS A 281 0.81 -22.72 18.08
CA LYS A 281 0.03 -23.88 17.59
C LYS A 281 0.91 -24.83 16.77
N ASP A 282 1.68 -24.29 15.83
CA ASP A 282 2.62 -25.06 15.01
C ASP A 282 3.63 -25.82 15.91
N LEU A 283 4.15 -25.16 16.95
CA LEU A 283 5.05 -25.76 17.92
C LEU A 283 4.38 -26.91 18.70
N ASP A 284 3.14 -26.69 19.13
CA ASP A 284 2.39 -27.70 19.88
C ASP A 284 2.06 -28.91 19.00
N GLU A 285 1.76 -28.72 17.71
CA GLU A 285 1.56 -29.80 16.73
C GLU A 285 2.84 -30.62 16.52
N VAL A 286 4.00 -29.98 16.35
CA VAL A 286 5.27 -30.68 16.17
C VAL A 286 5.70 -31.39 17.44
N ARG A 287 5.43 -30.84 18.63
CA ARG A 287 5.65 -31.54 19.91
C ARG A 287 4.76 -32.77 20.06
N LEU A 288 3.51 -32.71 19.60
CA LEU A 288 2.63 -33.86 19.57
C LEU A 288 3.14 -34.92 18.61
N LEU A 289 3.67 -34.53 17.45
CA LEU A 289 4.33 -35.44 16.51
C LEU A 289 5.57 -36.10 17.16
N GLU A 290 6.45 -35.31 17.78
CA GLU A 290 7.61 -35.80 18.51
C GLU A 290 7.21 -36.88 19.55
N TRP A 291 6.18 -36.58 20.35
CA TRP A 291 5.67 -37.55 21.35
C TRP A 291 5.18 -38.83 20.69
N ARG A 292 4.44 -38.76 19.57
CA ARG A 292 3.99 -39.97 18.84
C ARG A 292 5.16 -40.79 18.28
N LEU A 293 6.16 -40.11 17.71
CA LEU A 293 7.36 -40.75 17.16
C LEU A 293 8.15 -41.47 18.29
N LEU A 294 8.31 -40.82 19.46
CA LEU A 294 8.96 -41.42 20.63
C LEU A 294 8.21 -42.66 21.12
N THR A 295 6.88 -42.62 21.16
CA THR A 295 6.05 -43.75 21.57
C THR A 295 6.23 -44.92 20.60
N GLN A 296 6.13 -44.68 19.28
CA GLN A 296 6.34 -45.69 18.25
C GLN A 296 7.77 -46.26 18.27
N LEU A 297 8.76 -45.40 18.45
CA LEU A 297 10.16 -45.81 18.58
C LEU A 297 10.34 -46.78 19.75
N SER A 298 9.77 -46.45 20.92
CA SER A 298 9.80 -47.29 22.10
C SER A 298 9.15 -48.65 21.86
N GLU A 299 7.98 -48.68 21.18
CA GLU A 299 7.30 -49.92 20.84
C GLU A 299 8.15 -50.84 19.94
N PHE A 300 8.78 -50.24 18.91
CA PHE A 300 9.66 -51.04 18.03
C PHE A 300 10.93 -51.47 18.71
N GLN A 301 11.51 -50.66 19.61
CA GLN A 301 12.65 -51.09 20.43
C GLN A 301 12.34 -52.29 21.32
N VAL A 302 11.16 -52.31 21.95
CA VAL A 302 10.69 -53.47 22.73
C VAL A 302 10.54 -54.68 21.82
N LYS A 303 9.89 -54.56 20.65
CA LYS A 303 9.73 -55.66 19.68
C LYS A 303 11.09 -56.20 19.19
N VAL A 304 12.08 -55.33 18.93
CA VAL A 304 13.44 -55.78 18.57
C VAL A 304 14.07 -56.55 19.71
N LYS A 305 13.96 -56.06 20.96
CA LYS A 305 14.49 -56.70 22.14
C LYS A 305 13.87 -58.08 22.34
N ASP A 306 12.54 -58.19 22.24
CA ASP A 306 11.82 -59.47 22.38
C ASP A 306 12.24 -60.47 21.31
N VAL A 307 12.28 -60.06 20.02
CA VAL A 307 12.74 -60.94 18.95
C VAL A 307 14.19 -61.36 19.14
N THR A 308 15.05 -60.43 19.56
CA THR A 308 16.48 -60.74 19.83
C THR A 308 16.62 -61.72 20.99
N THR A 309 15.86 -61.56 22.08
CA THR A 309 15.83 -62.50 23.19
C THR A 309 15.43 -63.89 22.75
N ILE A 310 14.35 -64.01 21.95
CA ILE A 310 13.89 -65.29 21.41
C ILE A 310 14.96 -65.92 20.48
N LEU A 311 15.63 -65.13 19.68
CA LEU A 311 16.71 -65.62 18.79
C LEU A 311 17.92 -66.12 19.59
N THR A 312 18.35 -65.39 20.65
CA THR A 312 19.46 -65.80 21.54
C THR A 312 19.12 -67.04 22.35
N GLU A 313 17.88 -67.15 22.86
CA GLU A 313 17.41 -68.36 23.51
C GLU A 313 17.44 -69.55 22.55
N TYR A 314 17.00 -69.37 21.29
CA TYR A 314 17.05 -70.40 20.25
C TYR A 314 18.48 -70.82 19.95
N GLU A 315 19.42 -69.90 19.85
CA GLU A 315 20.86 -70.18 19.59
C GLU A 315 21.51 -70.95 20.69
N ASN A 316 21.07 -70.80 21.98
CA ASN A 316 21.57 -71.49 23.14
C ASN A 316 20.93 -72.88 23.36
N LEU A 317 19.91 -73.25 22.53
CA LEU A 317 19.28 -74.58 22.66
C LEU A 317 20.17 -75.70 22.04
N PRO A 318 20.17 -76.92 22.64
CA PRO A 318 20.81 -78.09 22.03
C PRO A 318 20.27 -78.41 20.66
N LEU A 319 21.10 -78.88 19.71
CA LEU A 319 20.77 -79.13 18.29
C LEU A 319 19.48 -79.91 18.07
N TRP A 320 19.21 -80.94 18.88
CA TRP A 320 17.98 -81.77 18.77
C TRP A 320 16.71 -80.99 19.14
N ARG A 321 16.76 -80.04 20.05
CA ARG A 321 15.61 -79.16 20.34
C ARG A 321 15.38 -78.11 19.28
N ARG A 322 16.43 -77.58 18.66
CA ARG A 322 16.34 -76.63 17.49
C ARG A 322 15.59 -77.27 16.31
N LEU A 323 15.92 -78.55 15.97
CA LEU A 323 15.25 -79.30 14.93
C LEU A 323 13.77 -79.57 15.26
N GLY A 324 13.43 -79.84 16.50
CA GLY A 324 12.05 -80.05 16.95
C GLY A 324 11.19 -78.74 16.89
N MET A 325 11.77 -77.61 17.11
CA MET A 325 11.08 -76.32 17.01
C MET A 325 10.84 -75.87 15.53
N GLN A 326 11.70 -76.24 14.61
CA GLN A 326 11.46 -76.01 13.17
C GLN A 326 10.24 -76.78 12.62
N THR A 327 9.94 -77.92 13.17
CA THR A 327 8.76 -78.74 12.78
C THR A 327 7.44 -78.19 13.33
N VAL A 328 7.47 -77.33 14.37
CA VAL A 328 6.30 -76.71 15.01
C VAL A 328 6.00 -75.31 14.49
N GLY A 329 6.58 -74.92 13.35
CA GLY A 329 6.21 -73.68 12.62
C GLY A 329 6.78 -72.37 13.16
N LYS A 330 7.74 -72.40 14.11
CA LYS A 330 8.52 -71.21 14.47
C LYS A 330 9.70 -71.02 13.53
N ASN A 331 9.44 -70.35 12.41
CA ASN A 331 10.44 -70.11 11.38
C ASN A 331 11.41 -69.02 11.84
N VAL A 332 12.67 -69.45 12.15
CA VAL A 332 13.77 -68.54 12.55
C VAL A 332 14.05 -67.48 11.51
N GLU A 333 13.92 -67.81 10.24
CA GLU A 333 14.04 -66.86 9.12
C GLU A 333 13.04 -65.73 9.23
N SER A 334 11.79 -66.01 9.55
CA SER A 334 10.75 -64.99 9.77
C SER A 334 11.09 -64.06 10.95
N LEU A 335 11.63 -64.58 12.03
CA LEU A 335 12.07 -63.79 13.20
C LEU A 335 13.27 -62.86 12.82
N GLN A 336 14.21 -63.38 12.05
CA GLN A 336 15.32 -62.57 11.53
C GLN A 336 14.82 -61.46 10.57
N GLN A 337 13.87 -61.78 9.70
CA GLN A 337 13.24 -60.81 8.80
C GLN A 337 12.48 -59.73 9.60
N TYR A 338 11.74 -60.11 10.65
CA TYR A 338 11.06 -59.14 11.52
C TYR A 338 12.06 -58.26 12.28
N ARG A 339 13.20 -58.79 12.74
CA ARG A 339 14.25 -58.00 13.38
C ARG A 339 14.78 -56.95 12.42
N VAL A 340 15.15 -57.34 11.19
CA VAL A 340 15.65 -56.40 10.17
C VAL A 340 14.59 -55.35 9.80
N LEU A 341 13.32 -55.77 9.71
CA LEU A 341 12.23 -54.84 9.44
C LEU A 341 12.07 -53.79 10.55
N TYR A 342 12.07 -54.26 11.81
CA TYR A 342 11.93 -53.38 12.97
C TYR A 342 13.14 -52.45 13.12
N GLU A 343 14.36 -52.94 12.93
CA GLU A 343 15.57 -52.12 12.94
C GLU A 343 15.55 -51.05 11.84
N ARG A 344 15.03 -51.39 10.66
CA ARG A 344 14.83 -50.42 9.58
C ARG A 344 13.80 -49.35 9.96
N GLN A 345 12.68 -49.77 10.58
CA GLN A 345 11.67 -48.80 11.03
C GLN A 345 12.21 -47.90 12.14
N ILE A 346 12.98 -48.44 13.10
CA ILE A 346 13.65 -47.65 14.13
C ILE A 346 14.55 -46.59 13.50
N LYS A 347 15.33 -46.95 12.47
CA LYS A 347 16.21 -46.01 11.78
C LYS A 347 15.42 -44.88 11.09
N THR A 348 14.30 -45.21 10.44
CA THR A 348 13.42 -44.23 9.80
C THR A 348 12.80 -43.30 10.84
N LEU A 349 12.20 -43.86 11.91
CA LEU A 349 11.59 -43.07 12.99
C LEU A 349 12.61 -42.19 13.71
N THR A 350 13.85 -42.64 13.87
CA THR A 350 14.93 -41.83 14.46
C THR A 350 15.25 -40.62 13.57
N GLY A 351 15.32 -40.82 12.25
CA GLY A 351 15.52 -39.71 11.32
C GLY A 351 14.38 -38.69 11.34
N GLU A 352 13.12 -39.17 11.36
CA GLU A 352 11.95 -38.29 11.49
C GLU A 352 11.92 -37.55 12.84
N LEU A 353 12.35 -38.20 13.92
CA LEU A 353 12.46 -37.59 15.23
C LEU A 353 13.51 -36.47 15.28
N GLU A 354 14.67 -36.65 14.61
CA GLU A 354 15.69 -35.62 14.51
C GLU A 354 15.15 -34.40 13.74
N ILE A 355 14.41 -34.63 12.66
CA ILE A 355 13.77 -33.54 11.88
C ILE A 355 12.73 -32.81 12.76
N ALA A 356 11.90 -33.55 13.50
CA ALA A 356 10.92 -32.94 14.38
C ALA A 356 11.58 -32.10 15.48
N LYS A 357 12.66 -32.58 16.09
CA LYS A 357 13.42 -31.84 17.12
C LYS A 357 14.05 -30.56 16.54
N ALA A 358 14.69 -30.63 15.38
CA ALA A 358 15.25 -29.48 14.75
C ALA A 358 14.15 -28.43 14.46
N ARG A 359 12.97 -28.87 14.03
CA ARG A 359 11.84 -27.96 13.79
C ARG A 359 11.30 -27.34 15.09
N ILE A 360 11.28 -28.06 16.20
CA ILE A 360 10.94 -27.52 17.52
C ILE A 360 11.93 -26.40 17.91
N GLU A 361 13.25 -26.63 17.75
CA GLU A 361 14.26 -25.64 18.08
C GLU A 361 14.12 -24.34 17.25
N GLU A 362 13.73 -24.45 15.98
CA GLU A 362 13.44 -23.28 15.12
C GLU A 362 12.18 -22.54 15.58
N LEU A 363 11.11 -23.26 15.97
CA LEU A 363 9.82 -22.67 16.33
C LEU A 363 9.80 -22.02 17.72
N ILE A 364 10.61 -22.48 18.67
CA ILE A 364 10.66 -21.93 20.03
C ILE A 364 10.90 -20.41 20.05
N PRO A 365 11.92 -19.85 19.40
CA PRO A 365 12.14 -18.39 19.39
C PRO A 365 11.06 -17.63 18.63
N GLU A 366 10.47 -18.23 17.57
CA GLU A 366 9.39 -17.61 16.82
C GLU A 366 8.08 -17.54 17.63
N ALA A 367 7.76 -18.56 18.40
CA ALA A 367 6.57 -18.63 19.24
C ALA A 367 6.69 -17.82 20.53
N ALA A 368 7.91 -17.54 20.99
CA ALA A 368 8.15 -16.86 22.26
C ALA A 368 7.51 -15.47 22.30
N VAL A 369 6.55 -15.25 23.20
CA VAL A 369 5.94 -13.95 23.48
C VAL A 369 6.67 -13.32 24.66
N PRO A 370 7.19 -12.09 24.54
CA PRO A 370 7.73 -11.34 25.66
C PRO A 370 6.69 -11.19 26.77
N LYS A 371 7.11 -11.37 28.03
CA LYS A 371 6.19 -11.44 29.20
C LYS A 371 5.32 -10.19 29.37
N ASP A 372 5.81 -9.04 28.93
CA ASP A 372 5.15 -7.75 29.12
C ASP A 372 4.12 -7.42 28.02
N LEU A 373 4.24 -8.04 26.85
CA LEU A 373 3.37 -7.70 25.70
C LEU A 373 1.93 -8.22 25.84
N ARG A 374 1.73 -9.33 26.51
CA ARG A 374 0.40 -9.92 26.67
C ARG A 374 -0.48 -9.14 27.65
N PRO A 375 0.01 -8.76 28.84
CA PRO A 375 -0.73 -7.88 29.75
C PRO A 375 -1.02 -6.51 29.13
N GLU A 376 -0.03 -5.89 28.43
CA GLU A 376 -0.21 -4.63 27.71
C GLU A 376 -1.34 -4.73 26.68
N PHE A 377 -1.35 -5.78 25.89
CA PHE A 377 -2.38 -6.01 24.88
C PHE A 377 -3.77 -6.21 25.49
N ASP A 378 -3.88 -6.98 26.57
CA ASP A 378 -5.15 -7.26 27.24
C ASP A 378 -5.73 -5.96 27.84
N GLU A 379 -4.89 -5.10 28.46
CA GLU A 379 -5.29 -3.78 28.96
C GLU A 379 -5.78 -2.87 27.83
N LEU A 380 -5.02 -2.79 26.74
CA LEU A 380 -5.40 -2.00 25.57
C LEU A 380 -6.71 -2.50 24.95
N LYS A 381 -6.90 -3.82 24.89
CA LYS A 381 -8.12 -4.44 24.38
C LYS A 381 -9.34 -4.09 25.23
N GLU A 382 -9.21 -4.14 26.55
CA GLU A 382 -10.28 -3.72 27.46
C GLU A 382 -10.64 -2.24 27.28
N ASP A 383 -9.64 -1.36 27.17
CA ASP A 383 -9.84 0.07 26.97
C ASP A 383 -10.57 0.33 25.65
N ILE A 384 -10.19 -0.34 24.57
CA ILE A 384 -10.83 -0.22 23.26
C ILE A 384 -12.27 -0.72 23.29
N VAL A 385 -12.55 -1.83 23.98
CA VAL A 385 -13.91 -2.35 24.13
C VAL A 385 -14.78 -1.37 24.93
N LYS A 386 -14.27 -0.79 26.02
CA LYS A 386 -14.97 0.24 26.82
C LYS A 386 -15.34 1.49 25.98
N LEU A 387 -14.52 1.83 25.00
CA LEU A 387 -14.73 2.95 24.08
C LEU A 387 -15.66 2.62 22.89
N GLY A 388 -16.18 1.40 22.81
CA GLY A 388 -17.15 0.97 21.80
C GLY A 388 -16.50 0.27 20.59
N GLY A 389 -15.26 -0.21 20.73
CA GLY A 389 -14.56 -0.99 19.74
C GLY A 389 -13.75 -0.16 18.72
N THR A 390 -12.94 -0.85 17.94
CA THR A 390 -12.02 -0.27 16.95
C THR A 390 -12.73 0.58 15.89
N LYS A 391 -13.92 0.14 15.44
CA LYS A 391 -14.73 0.86 14.45
C LYS A 391 -15.15 2.23 14.96
N LYS A 392 -15.68 2.30 16.18
CA LYS A 392 -16.14 3.55 16.76
C LYS A 392 -15.02 4.53 17.07
N ILE A 393 -13.86 4.02 17.51
CA ILE A 393 -12.66 4.85 17.70
C ILE A 393 -12.20 5.43 16.37
N ARG A 394 -12.17 4.62 15.31
CA ARG A 394 -11.82 5.05 13.96
C ARG A 394 -12.76 6.13 13.42
N GLU A 395 -14.08 5.95 13.59
CA GLU A 395 -15.08 6.95 13.24
C GLU A 395 -14.92 8.27 14.02
N LEU A 396 -14.63 8.19 15.31
CA LEU A 396 -14.38 9.39 16.15
C LEU A 396 -13.11 10.13 15.76
N LEU A 397 -12.05 9.42 15.42
CA LEU A 397 -10.81 10.01 14.95
C LEU A 397 -10.98 10.60 13.54
N ALA A 398 -11.68 9.90 12.63
CA ALA A 398 -11.89 10.33 11.24
C ALA A 398 -12.80 11.55 11.13
N ALA A 399 -13.92 11.60 11.86
CA ALA A 399 -14.89 12.68 11.77
C ALA A 399 -14.30 14.06 12.14
N GLU A 400 -13.39 14.10 13.09
CA GLU A 400 -12.74 15.34 13.51
C GLU A 400 -11.53 15.68 12.62
N GLU A 401 -10.88 14.68 12.06
CA GLU A 401 -9.80 14.88 11.10
C GLU A 401 -10.27 15.52 9.80
N GLU A 402 -11.45 15.15 9.30
CA GLU A 402 -11.97 15.68 8.03
C GLU A 402 -12.18 17.20 8.07
N VAL A 403 -12.77 17.73 9.13
CA VAL A 403 -12.97 19.18 9.32
C VAL A 403 -11.63 19.90 9.44
N ASN A 404 -10.69 19.31 10.17
CA ASN A 404 -9.40 19.89 10.40
C ASN A 404 -8.50 19.81 9.13
N ARG A 405 -8.60 18.75 8.36
CA ARG A 405 -7.89 18.59 7.08
C ARG A 405 -8.30 19.67 6.07
N GLN A 406 -9.59 19.95 5.97
CA GLN A 406 -10.11 21.02 5.10
C GLN A 406 -9.57 22.39 5.52
N ALA A 407 -9.68 22.77 6.78
CA ALA A 407 -9.18 24.05 7.29
C ALA A 407 -7.67 24.17 7.09
N PHE A 408 -6.92 23.09 7.29
CA PHE A 408 -5.48 23.08 7.10
C PHE A 408 -5.09 23.33 5.65
N ILE A 409 -5.71 22.65 4.68
CA ILE A 409 -5.46 22.87 3.25
C ILE A 409 -5.87 24.28 2.82
N GLN A 410 -6.98 24.79 3.34
CA GLN A 410 -7.45 26.16 3.03
C GLN A 410 -6.43 27.23 3.43
N ASN A 411 -5.63 26.96 4.44
CA ASN A 411 -4.58 27.87 4.92
C ASN A 411 -3.23 27.74 4.19
N ARG A 412 -3.08 26.75 3.27
CA ARG A 412 -1.85 26.57 2.50
C ARG A 412 -1.87 27.40 1.22
N ARG A 413 -0.72 27.95 0.87
CA ARG A 413 -0.54 28.72 -0.37
C ARG A 413 -0.31 27.82 -1.57
N VAL A 414 0.46 26.75 -1.37
CA VAL A 414 0.77 25.74 -2.40
C VAL A 414 0.39 24.37 -1.88
N VAL A 415 -0.49 23.70 -2.58
CA VAL A 415 -0.84 22.29 -2.35
C VAL A 415 -0.37 21.52 -3.55
N VAL A 416 0.46 20.51 -3.32
CA VAL A 416 0.98 19.62 -4.36
C VAL A 416 0.38 18.25 -4.19
N ALA A 417 -0.23 17.70 -5.24
CA ALA A 417 -0.91 16.42 -5.22
C ALA A 417 -0.76 15.70 -6.56
N THR A 418 -1.13 14.42 -6.60
CA THR A 418 -1.38 13.73 -7.86
C THR A 418 -2.78 14.08 -8.38
N PRO A 419 -2.98 14.14 -9.70
CA PRO A 419 -4.29 14.46 -10.25
C PRO A 419 -5.36 13.40 -9.95
N GLY A 420 -4.96 12.13 -9.77
CA GLY A 420 -5.82 11.05 -9.33
C GLY A 420 -6.39 11.29 -7.93
N ARG A 421 -5.56 11.70 -6.98
CA ARG A 421 -6.01 12.06 -5.61
C ARG A 421 -6.90 13.29 -5.60
N VAL A 422 -6.58 14.30 -6.42
CA VAL A 422 -7.44 15.49 -6.55
C VAL A 422 -8.83 15.12 -7.06
N ALA A 423 -8.92 14.17 -8.00
CA ALA A 423 -10.18 13.72 -8.58
C ALA A 423 -10.99 12.79 -7.64
N SER A 424 -10.32 11.92 -6.86
CA SER A 424 -10.99 10.90 -6.05
C SER A 424 -11.29 11.34 -4.61
N ASP A 425 -10.42 12.15 -3.99
CA ASP A 425 -10.56 12.49 -2.57
C ASP A 425 -11.66 13.54 -2.32
N PRO A 426 -12.64 13.26 -1.45
CA PRO A 426 -13.73 14.19 -1.12
C PRO A 426 -13.28 15.55 -0.58
N LEU A 427 -12.10 15.63 0.02
CA LEU A 427 -11.55 16.86 0.58
C LEU A 427 -11.42 17.95 -0.48
N PHE A 428 -10.96 17.61 -1.70
CA PHE A 428 -10.79 18.57 -2.78
C PHE A 428 -12.12 19.12 -3.30
N SER A 429 -13.27 18.44 -3.10
CA SER A 429 -14.57 19.00 -3.47
C SER A 429 -14.91 20.31 -2.73
N ARG A 430 -14.32 20.47 -1.55
CA ARG A 430 -14.62 21.58 -0.62
C ARG A 430 -13.57 22.70 -0.62
N VAL A 431 -12.49 22.52 -1.39
CA VAL A 431 -11.36 23.47 -1.45
C VAL A 431 -11.26 24.08 -2.83
N ARG A 432 -10.92 25.37 -2.91
CA ARG A 432 -10.73 26.10 -4.19
C ARG A 432 -9.38 26.78 -4.18
N PHE A 433 -8.82 26.89 -5.39
CA PHE A 433 -7.53 27.50 -5.64
C PHE A 433 -7.67 28.62 -6.67
N ASP A 434 -6.69 29.51 -6.74
CA ASP A 434 -6.69 30.56 -7.74
C ASP A 434 -6.04 30.07 -9.04
N VAL A 435 -4.98 29.27 -8.94
CA VAL A 435 -4.18 28.82 -10.08
C VAL A 435 -3.97 27.29 -10.01
N LEU A 436 -4.17 26.62 -11.14
CA LEU A 436 -3.70 25.25 -11.37
C LEU A 436 -2.36 25.30 -12.11
N ILE A 437 -1.38 24.56 -11.60
CA ILE A 437 -0.16 24.24 -12.34
C ILE A 437 -0.17 22.73 -12.58
N ALA A 438 -0.20 22.33 -13.84
CA ALA A 438 -0.08 20.95 -14.25
C ALA A 438 1.38 20.70 -14.65
N ASP A 439 2.15 20.13 -13.75
CA ASP A 439 3.55 19.76 -13.98
C ASP A 439 3.62 18.45 -14.74
N GLU A 440 4.56 18.33 -15.67
CA GLU A 440 4.61 17.21 -16.61
C GLU A 440 3.27 16.98 -17.34
N ALA A 441 2.60 18.06 -17.71
CA ALA A 441 1.25 18.08 -18.25
C ALA A 441 0.98 17.06 -19.38
N PRO A 442 1.92 16.76 -20.31
CA PRO A 442 1.71 15.74 -21.34
C PRO A 442 1.40 14.34 -20.79
N TRP A 443 1.83 14.04 -19.56
CA TRP A 443 1.62 12.74 -18.91
C TRP A 443 0.38 12.68 -18.02
N ILE A 444 -0.35 13.80 -17.89
CA ILE A 444 -1.60 13.84 -17.14
C ILE A 444 -2.75 13.55 -18.11
N THR A 445 -3.58 12.56 -17.80
CA THR A 445 -4.75 12.27 -18.64
C THR A 445 -5.75 13.44 -18.64
N SER A 446 -6.44 13.64 -19.75
CA SER A 446 -7.40 14.73 -19.93
C SER A 446 -8.50 14.74 -18.86
N THR A 447 -8.97 13.57 -18.44
CA THR A 447 -9.98 13.39 -17.40
C THR A 447 -9.52 13.96 -16.05
N PHE A 448 -8.30 13.63 -15.64
CA PHE A 448 -7.73 14.13 -14.39
C PHE A 448 -7.37 15.61 -14.44
N LEU A 449 -6.94 16.08 -15.61
CA LEU A 449 -6.65 17.48 -15.81
C LEU A 449 -7.93 18.32 -15.71
N LEU A 450 -9.03 17.87 -16.32
CA LEU A 450 -10.33 18.54 -16.23
C LEU A 450 -10.88 18.54 -14.81
N ALA A 451 -10.77 17.42 -14.09
CA ALA A 451 -11.17 17.33 -12.67
C ALA A 451 -10.41 18.33 -11.80
N SER A 452 -9.11 18.48 -12.03
CA SER A 452 -8.26 19.45 -11.32
C SER A 452 -8.59 20.90 -11.71
N ALA A 453 -8.85 21.15 -13.00
CA ALA A 453 -9.17 22.47 -13.52
C ALA A 453 -10.47 23.05 -12.96
N GLY A 454 -11.47 22.23 -12.69
CA GLY A 454 -12.74 22.68 -12.10
C GLY A 454 -12.63 23.20 -10.66
N LEU A 455 -11.49 22.99 -9.99
CA LEU A 455 -11.20 23.52 -8.65
C LEU A 455 -10.59 24.92 -8.67
N VAL A 456 -10.34 25.50 -9.84
CA VAL A 456 -9.53 26.69 -10.04
C VAL A 456 -10.37 27.87 -10.48
N ARG A 457 -10.03 29.05 -9.99
CA ARG A 457 -10.81 30.28 -10.21
C ARG A 457 -10.32 31.13 -11.39
N GLU A 458 -9.00 31.21 -11.58
CA GLU A 458 -8.43 32.24 -12.45
C GLU A 458 -7.74 31.67 -13.68
N ARG A 459 -6.79 30.75 -13.49
CA ARG A 459 -5.93 30.29 -14.60
C ARG A 459 -5.35 28.91 -14.44
N ILE A 460 -4.94 28.37 -15.58
CA ILE A 460 -4.28 27.06 -15.71
C ILE A 460 -2.93 27.28 -16.39
N ILE A 461 -1.88 26.70 -15.85
CA ILE A 461 -0.54 26.75 -16.39
C ILE A 461 -0.05 25.31 -16.61
N LEU A 462 0.23 24.98 -17.87
CA LEU A 462 0.79 23.68 -18.24
C LEU A 462 2.32 23.79 -18.23
N VAL A 463 2.97 22.87 -17.55
CA VAL A 463 4.44 22.80 -17.49
C VAL A 463 4.87 21.43 -18.01
N GLY A 464 5.84 21.39 -18.91
CA GLY A 464 6.27 20.13 -19.48
C GLY A 464 7.32 20.25 -20.58
N ASP A 465 7.54 19.14 -21.26
CA ASP A 465 8.29 19.07 -22.51
C ASP A 465 7.31 18.94 -23.68
N ALA A 466 7.36 19.87 -24.60
CA ALA A 466 6.47 19.86 -25.76
C ALA A 466 6.65 18.61 -26.64
N ARG A 467 7.83 17.99 -26.63
CA ARG A 467 8.13 16.75 -27.36
C ARG A 467 7.38 15.52 -26.82
N ASP A 468 6.97 15.56 -25.54
CA ASP A 468 6.28 14.45 -24.90
C ASP A 468 4.79 14.39 -25.24
N ILE A 469 4.20 15.47 -25.76
CA ILE A 469 2.77 15.53 -26.08
C ILE A 469 2.37 14.44 -27.07
N GLY A 470 3.15 14.26 -28.14
CA GLY A 470 2.89 13.20 -29.12
C GLY A 470 3.21 11.77 -28.61
N ARG A 471 4.10 11.66 -27.65
CA ARG A 471 4.47 10.36 -27.02
C ARG A 471 3.40 9.89 -26.05
N ALA A 472 2.91 10.78 -25.19
CA ALA A 472 1.85 10.49 -24.23
C ALA A 472 0.54 10.09 -24.94
N ALA A 473 0.18 10.76 -26.03
CA ALA A 473 -0.99 10.40 -26.83
C ALA A 473 -0.86 9.01 -27.49
N ARG A 474 0.33 8.64 -27.98
CA ARG A 474 0.59 7.29 -28.53
C ARG A 474 0.54 6.22 -27.44
N TRP A 475 1.13 6.48 -26.28
CA TRP A 475 1.16 5.54 -25.17
C TRP A 475 -0.25 5.18 -24.66
N THR A 476 -1.14 6.18 -24.54
CA THR A 476 -2.56 5.95 -24.19
C THR A 476 -3.31 5.19 -25.28
N GLN A 477 -3.02 5.41 -26.55
CA GLN A 477 -3.62 4.63 -27.65
C GLN A 477 -3.11 3.18 -27.68
N ASP A 478 -1.82 2.97 -27.42
CA ASP A 478 -1.22 1.63 -27.41
C ASP A 478 -1.67 0.81 -26.19
N GLN A 479 -1.86 1.44 -25.03
CA GLN A 479 -2.49 0.81 -23.88
C GLN A 479 -3.93 0.39 -24.16
N ARG A 480 -4.75 1.26 -24.77
CA ARG A 480 -6.13 0.94 -25.16
C ARG A 480 -6.18 -0.20 -26.19
N ARG A 481 -5.24 -0.24 -27.14
CA ARG A 481 -5.13 -1.34 -28.12
C ARG A 481 -4.67 -2.65 -27.48
N ALA A 482 -3.73 -2.60 -26.54
CA ALA A 482 -3.28 -3.78 -25.80
C ALA A 482 -4.39 -4.37 -24.92
N THR A 483 -5.21 -3.49 -24.29
CA THR A 483 -6.34 -3.92 -23.44
C THR A 483 -7.53 -4.42 -24.29
N ALA A 484 -7.70 -3.93 -25.52
CA ALA A 484 -8.73 -4.42 -26.45
C ALA A 484 -8.33 -5.69 -27.21
N ALA A 485 -7.07 -6.12 -27.11
CA ALA A 485 -6.53 -7.32 -27.75
C ALA A 485 -6.38 -8.52 -26.76
N LEU A 486 -6.66 -8.28 -25.47
CA LEU A 486 -6.78 -9.31 -24.42
C LEU A 486 -8.26 -9.59 -24.15
#